data_00d7f5fb9cc73bce38980dcefdca6725
#
_entry.id   00d7f5fb9cc73bce38980dcefdca6725
#
_cell.length_a   1.000
_cell.length_b   1.000
_cell.length_c   1.000
_cell.angle_alpha   90.00
_cell.angle_beta   90.00
_cell.angle_gamma   90.00
#
_symmetry.space_group_name_H-M   'P 1'
#
loop_
_entity.id
_entity.type
_entity.pdbx_description
1 polymer ?
#
loop_
_entity_poly.entity_id
_entity_poly.type
_entity_poly.pdbx_seq_one_letter_code
_entity_poly.pdbx_strand_id
1 'polypeptide(L)'
;VKPAKLEVLLERIEANLVDRKETEEEEKRLWFKQFMIDTRTRSVYRVREHVQQEKIELSRTEYDILMVFVTKPEEILLYRQLYKAVWGMEDVGDVRTLMVHVSNLRKKIDEEHGEMIRAIRGVGYLFQDK
;
A
#
# COMPACT_ATOMS: atom_id res chain seq x y z
N VAL A 1 -13.71 8.86 2.36
CA VAL A 1 -14.21 8.65 1.95
C VAL A 1 -15.23 8.48 2.12
N LYS A 2 -15.88 9.13 2.56
CA LYS A 2 -16.69 8.63 2.58
C LYS A 2 -17.75 9.12 3.38
N PRO A 3 -17.92 10.33 3.90
CA PRO A 3 -19.07 10.81 4.63
C PRO A 3 -20.31 10.73 3.77
N ALA A 4 -20.18 11.16 2.55
CA ALA A 4 -21.30 11.08 1.65
C ALA A 4 -21.71 9.66 1.45
N LYS A 5 -20.78 8.77 1.49
CA LYS A 5 -21.08 7.40 1.36
C LYS A 5 -21.81 6.85 2.53
N LEU A 6 -21.56 7.40 3.69
CA LEU A 6 -22.21 6.93 4.87
C LEU A 6 -23.71 7.12 4.76
N GLU A 7 -24.11 8.27 4.28
CA GLU A 7 -25.52 8.51 4.10
C GLU A 7 -26.13 7.59 3.10
N VAL A 8 -25.42 7.37 2.02
CA VAL A 8 -25.89 6.45 1.00
C VAL A 8 -26.05 5.07 1.57
N LEU A 9 -25.13 4.67 2.42
CA LEU A 9 -25.20 3.37 3.03
C LEU A 9 -26.43 3.22 3.89
N LEU A 10 -26.78 4.25 4.63
CA LEU A 10 -27.96 4.18 5.45
C LEU A 10 -29.19 3.93 4.62
N GLU A 11 -29.26 4.54 3.46
CA GLU A 11 -30.39 4.32 2.61
C GLU A 11 -30.40 2.94 2.04
N ARG A 12 -29.22 2.36 1.85
CA ARG A 12 -29.16 1.06 1.27
C ARG A 12 -29.15 -0.09 2.20
N ILE A 13 -29.04 0.19 3.46
CA ILE A 13 -28.99 -0.88 4.43
C ILE A 13 -30.09 -1.86 4.25
N GLU A 14 -31.23 -1.38 3.89
CA GLU A 14 -32.35 -2.26 3.73
C GLU A 14 -32.37 -2.94 2.42
N ALA A 15 -31.55 -2.49 1.50
CA ALA A 15 -31.61 -2.98 0.16
C ALA A 15 -31.38 -4.47 0.12
N ASN A 16 -30.24 -4.92 0.60
CA ASN A 16 -30.06 -6.35 0.69
C ASN A 16 -28.61 -6.67 1.00
N LEU A 17 -28.38 -7.96 1.22
CA LEU A 17 -27.07 -8.44 1.62
C LEU A 17 -26.07 -8.46 0.50
N VAL A 18 -26.54 -8.44 -0.72
CA VAL A 18 -25.64 -8.45 -1.86
C VAL A 18 -24.79 -7.19 -1.88
N ASP A 19 -25.42 -6.05 -1.67
CA ASP A 19 -24.69 -4.79 -1.64
C ASP A 19 -23.70 -4.78 -0.51
N ARG A 20 -24.07 -5.35 0.62
CA ARG A 20 -23.18 -5.40 1.74
C ARG A 20 -21.94 -6.20 1.43
N LYS A 21 -22.12 -7.31 0.74
CA LYS A 21 -21.01 -8.17 0.39
C LYS A 21 -20.06 -7.47 -0.57
N GLU A 22 -20.62 -6.77 -1.54
CA GLU A 22 -19.80 -6.03 -2.48
C GLU A 22 -19.00 -4.94 -1.79
N THR A 23 -19.63 -4.28 -0.83
CA THR A 23 -18.96 -3.24 -0.08
C THR A 23 -17.79 -3.81 0.70
N GLU A 24 -17.97 -4.96 1.30
CA GLU A 24 -16.90 -5.59 2.05
C GLU A 24 -15.73 -5.95 1.15
N GLU A 25 -16.02 -6.44 -0.04
CA GLU A 25 -14.96 -6.77 -0.96
C GLU A 25 -14.22 -5.52 -1.43
N GLU A 26 -14.96 -4.46 -1.68
CA GLU A 26 -14.33 -3.22 -2.09
C GLU A 26 -13.47 -2.65 -0.98
N GLU A 27 -13.88 -2.82 0.27
CA GLU A 27 -13.10 -2.31 1.38
C GLU A 27 -11.79 -3.03 1.54
N LYS A 28 -11.66 -4.21 0.95
CA LYS A 28 -10.42 -4.96 1.03
C LYS A 28 -9.47 -4.60 -0.10
N ARG A 29 -9.90 -3.74 -1.01
CA ARG A 29 -9.06 -3.25 -2.08
C ARG A 29 -8.70 -1.81 -1.79
N LEU A 30 -7.38 -1.57 -1.79
CA LEU A 30 -6.86 -0.23 -1.52
C LEU A 30 -6.41 0.36 -2.83
N TRP A 31 -7.08 1.44 -3.25
CA TRP A 31 -6.81 2.07 -4.53
C TRP A 31 -5.93 3.28 -4.37
N PHE A 32 -4.89 3.31 -5.17
CA PHE A 32 -3.97 4.44 -5.24
C PHE A 32 -3.88 4.89 -6.69
N LYS A 33 -3.17 5.97 -6.94
CA LYS A 33 -3.17 6.52 -8.29
C LYS A 33 -2.51 5.60 -9.29
N GLN A 34 -1.47 4.89 -8.90
CA GLN A 34 -0.74 4.05 -9.83
C GLN A 34 -0.80 2.58 -9.52
N PHE A 35 -1.43 2.17 -8.43
CA PHE A 35 -1.54 0.75 -8.11
C PHE A 35 -2.73 0.51 -7.20
N MET A 36 -3.11 -0.74 -7.10
CA MET A 36 -4.20 -1.18 -6.25
C MET A 36 -3.75 -2.42 -5.49
N ILE A 37 -4.07 -2.49 -4.22
CA ILE A 37 -3.74 -3.64 -3.39
C ILE A 37 -5.02 -4.39 -3.04
N ASP A 38 -5.03 -5.70 -3.33
CA ASP A 38 -6.12 -6.57 -2.90
C ASP A 38 -5.62 -7.28 -1.65
N THR A 39 -6.07 -6.84 -0.49
CA THR A 39 -5.56 -7.38 0.76
C THR A 39 -6.02 -8.80 1.01
N ARG A 40 -7.10 -9.24 0.36
CA ARG A 40 -7.56 -10.61 0.54
C ARG A 40 -6.57 -11.61 -0.02
N THR A 41 -6.01 -11.29 -1.17
CA THR A 41 -5.09 -12.20 -1.84
C THR A 41 -3.64 -11.74 -1.74
N ARG A 42 -3.41 -10.61 -1.06
CA ARG A 42 -2.07 -10.02 -0.93
C ARG A 42 -1.46 -9.79 -2.31
N SER A 43 -2.25 -9.25 -3.22
CA SER A 43 -1.84 -9.01 -4.59
C SER A 43 -1.86 -7.52 -4.90
N VAL A 44 -0.96 -7.11 -5.79
CA VAL A 44 -0.85 -5.72 -6.17
C VAL A 44 -0.98 -5.65 -7.69
N TYR A 45 -1.72 -4.65 -8.15
CA TYR A 45 -1.96 -4.49 -9.58
C TYR A 45 -1.64 -3.07 -10.00
N ARG A 46 -1.13 -2.93 -11.20
CA ARG A 46 -0.89 -1.61 -11.78
C ARG A 46 -2.23 -0.96 -12.09
N VAL A 47 -2.33 0.35 -11.88
CA VAL A 47 -3.54 1.09 -12.20
C VAL A 47 -3.18 2.21 -13.16
N ARG A 48 -3.95 2.34 -14.25
CA ARG A 48 -3.80 3.44 -15.20
C ARG A 48 -5.18 3.95 -15.52
N GLU A 49 -5.33 5.27 -15.37
CA GLU A 49 -6.63 5.91 -15.66
C GLU A 49 -7.74 5.25 -14.84
N HIS A 50 -7.42 4.95 -13.58
CA HIS A 50 -8.40 4.38 -12.64
C HIS A 50 -8.84 2.97 -13.00
N VAL A 51 -8.11 2.29 -13.88
CA VAL A 51 -8.46 0.94 -14.30
C VAL A 51 -7.35 -0.01 -13.89
N GLN A 52 -7.76 -1.14 -13.35
CA GLN A 52 -6.81 -2.18 -12.95
C GLN A 52 -6.13 -2.76 -14.18
N GLN A 53 -4.84 -2.86 -14.12
CA GLN A 53 -4.04 -3.41 -15.20
C GLN A 53 -3.37 -4.70 -14.74
N GLU A 54 -2.16 -4.98 -15.25
CA GLU A 54 -1.47 -6.22 -14.96
C GLU A 54 -1.05 -6.31 -13.49
N LYS A 55 -0.87 -7.52 -13.03
CA LYS A 55 -0.43 -7.78 -11.67
C LYS A 55 1.06 -7.44 -11.55
N ILE A 56 1.42 -6.85 -10.43
CA ILE A 56 2.80 -6.55 -10.09
C ILE A 56 3.26 -7.63 -9.13
N GLU A 57 4.25 -8.42 -9.55
CA GLU A 57 4.73 -9.51 -8.70
C GLU A 57 5.68 -8.97 -7.64
N LEU A 58 5.27 -9.08 -6.39
CA LEU A 58 6.08 -8.65 -5.26
C LEU A 58 6.43 -9.86 -4.40
N SER A 59 7.61 -9.84 -3.82
CA SER A 59 7.94 -10.83 -2.82
C SER A 59 7.14 -10.54 -1.56
N ARG A 60 7.13 -11.50 -0.64
CA ARG A 60 6.41 -11.31 0.61
C ARG A 60 6.93 -10.11 1.36
N THR A 61 8.24 -9.96 1.43
CA THR A 61 8.84 -8.83 2.14
C THR A 61 8.50 -7.51 1.47
N GLU A 62 8.54 -7.49 0.14
CA GLU A 62 8.19 -6.28 -0.59
C GLU A 62 6.75 -5.88 -0.34
N TYR A 63 5.85 -6.87 -0.32
CA TYR A 63 4.46 -6.59 -0.04
C TYR A 63 4.29 -6.02 1.37
N ASP A 64 4.97 -6.63 2.35
CA ASP A 64 4.86 -6.18 3.73
C ASP A 64 5.38 -4.75 3.87
N ILE A 65 6.47 -4.43 3.20
CA ILE A 65 7.00 -3.07 3.24
C ILE A 65 6.01 -2.10 2.62
N LEU A 66 5.41 -2.48 1.49
CA LEU A 66 4.44 -1.62 0.84
C LEU A 66 3.25 -1.36 1.76
N MET A 67 2.80 -2.38 2.48
CA MET A 67 1.67 -2.20 3.39
C MET A 67 1.99 -1.21 4.50
N VAL A 68 3.21 -1.24 5.01
CA VAL A 68 3.58 -0.27 6.03
C VAL A 68 3.54 1.14 5.44
N PHE A 69 4.05 1.31 4.24
CA PHE A 69 4.03 2.61 3.60
C PHE A 69 2.61 3.15 3.43
N VAL A 70 1.70 2.32 2.92
CA VAL A 70 0.37 2.81 2.60
C VAL A 70 -0.48 3.06 3.84
N THR A 71 -0.12 2.47 4.97
CA THR A 71 -0.83 2.76 6.20
C THR A 71 -0.35 4.04 6.85
N LYS A 72 0.80 4.56 6.43
CA LYS A 72 1.35 5.81 6.98
C LYS A 72 1.83 6.71 5.86
N PRO A 73 0.90 7.15 5.00
CA PRO A 73 1.31 8.01 3.89
C PRO A 73 1.71 9.38 4.39
N GLU A 74 2.59 10.03 3.65
CA GLU A 74 3.03 11.39 3.95
C GLU A 74 3.81 11.49 5.26
N GLU A 75 4.30 10.37 5.78
CA GLU A 75 5.13 10.36 6.98
C GLU A 75 6.50 9.80 6.64
N ILE A 76 7.51 10.39 7.22
CA ILE A 76 8.86 9.87 7.08
C ILE A 76 9.00 8.69 8.02
N LEU A 77 9.24 7.52 7.45
CA LEU A 77 9.43 6.31 8.24
C LEU A 77 10.91 6.04 8.37
N LEU A 78 11.40 6.04 9.59
CA LEU A 78 12.81 5.80 9.84
C LEU A 78 13.17 4.37 9.52
N TYR A 79 14.43 4.13 9.17
CA TYR A 79 14.87 2.78 8.86
C TYR A 79 14.48 1.80 9.95
N ARG A 80 14.68 2.20 11.19
CA ARG A 80 14.36 1.33 12.33
C ARG A 80 12.87 1.04 12.40
N GLN A 81 12.04 2.02 12.14
CA GLN A 81 10.60 1.82 12.19
C GLN A 81 10.14 0.83 11.13
N LEU A 82 10.68 0.98 9.91
CA LEU A 82 10.33 0.05 8.84
C LEU A 82 10.82 -1.35 9.15
N TYR A 83 12.05 -1.45 9.61
CA TYR A 83 12.62 -2.76 9.90
C TYR A 83 11.78 -3.48 10.96
N LYS A 84 11.45 -2.78 12.03
CA LYS A 84 10.67 -3.36 13.10
C LYS A 84 9.28 -3.75 12.63
N ALA A 85 8.65 -2.91 11.83
CA ALA A 85 7.29 -3.19 11.35
C ALA A 85 7.26 -4.42 10.46
N VAL A 86 8.31 -4.65 9.68
CA VAL A 86 8.32 -5.75 8.73
C VAL A 86 8.80 -7.04 9.38
N TRP A 87 9.86 -6.97 10.15
CA TRP A 87 10.44 -8.17 10.75
C TRP A 87 10.09 -8.38 12.21
N GLY A 88 9.50 -7.39 12.85
CA GLY A 88 9.01 -7.56 14.22
C GLY A 88 10.09 -7.61 15.28
N MET A 89 11.27 -7.11 14.97
CA MET A 89 12.39 -7.18 15.90
C MET A 89 12.73 -5.81 16.45
N GLU A 90 13.04 -5.78 17.74
CA GLU A 90 13.46 -4.54 18.36
C GLU A 90 14.83 -4.12 17.85
N ASP A 91 15.73 -5.07 17.76
CA ASP A 91 17.06 -4.80 17.28
C ASP A 91 17.05 -4.75 15.78
N VAL A 92 17.47 -3.63 15.24
CA VAL A 92 17.58 -3.49 13.81
C VAL A 92 18.82 -4.23 13.35
N GLY A 93 18.62 -5.18 12.45
CA GLY A 93 19.74 -5.88 11.89
C GLY A 93 20.46 -5.01 10.89
N ASP A 94 20.75 -5.58 9.73
CA ASP A 94 21.47 -4.85 8.72
C ASP A 94 20.49 -3.98 7.92
N VAL A 95 20.60 -2.67 8.10
CA VAL A 95 19.74 -1.74 7.40
C VAL A 95 19.87 -1.92 5.88
N ARG A 96 21.03 -2.38 5.41
CA ARG A 96 21.21 -2.59 3.99
C ARG A 96 20.24 -3.64 3.44
N THR A 97 19.85 -4.60 4.26
CA THR A 97 18.86 -5.58 3.85
C THR A 97 17.54 -4.89 3.54
N LEU A 98 17.12 -4.00 4.42
CA LEU A 98 15.91 -3.23 4.20
C LEU A 98 16.05 -2.39 2.92
N MET A 99 17.17 -1.75 2.73
CA MET A 99 17.37 -0.87 1.59
C MET A 99 17.28 -1.64 0.28
N VAL A 100 17.79 -2.86 0.24
CA VAL A 100 17.72 -3.68 -0.95
C VAL A 100 16.26 -3.99 -1.30
N HIS A 101 15.49 -4.38 -0.29
CA HIS A 101 14.08 -4.71 -0.54
C HIS A 101 13.29 -3.48 -0.97
N VAL A 102 13.56 -2.33 -0.36
CA VAL A 102 12.86 -1.12 -0.77
C VAL A 102 13.25 -0.72 -2.17
N SER A 103 14.52 -0.88 -2.52
CA SER A 103 14.97 -0.57 -3.87
C SER A 103 14.25 -1.45 -4.89
N ASN A 104 14.12 -2.73 -4.61
CA ASN A 104 13.43 -3.63 -5.50
C ASN A 104 11.95 -3.28 -5.61
N LEU A 105 11.33 -2.93 -4.49
CA LEU A 105 9.93 -2.53 -4.48
C LEU A 105 9.73 -1.29 -5.35
N ARG A 106 10.60 -0.30 -5.18
CA ARG A 106 10.49 0.92 -5.96
C ARG A 106 10.58 0.65 -7.46
N LYS A 107 11.48 -0.24 -7.85
CA LYS A 107 11.60 -0.56 -9.27
C LYS A 107 10.35 -1.18 -9.82
N LYS A 108 9.60 -1.87 -9.00
CA LYS A 108 8.41 -2.56 -9.47
C LYS A 108 7.18 -1.68 -9.52
N ILE A 109 6.96 -0.84 -8.52
CA ILE A 109 5.73 -0.06 -8.49
C ILE A 109 5.91 1.39 -8.90
N ASP A 110 7.12 1.94 -8.77
CA ASP A 110 7.37 3.36 -8.97
C ASP A 110 8.29 3.54 -10.18
N GLU A 111 7.96 2.86 -11.27
CA GLU A 111 8.92 2.75 -12.35
C GLU A 111 9.00 3.98 -13.24
N GLU A 112 7.94 4.76 -13.35
CA GLU A 112 7.96 5.86 -14.30
C GLU A 112 8.59 7.12 -13.75
N HIS A 113 8.22 7.50 -12.54
CA HIS A 113 8.64 8.80 -12.02
C HIS A 113 9.54 8.71 -10.80
N GLY A 114 9.51 7.60 -10.09
CA GLY A 114 10.34 7.45 -8.91
C GLY A 114 9.95 8.39 -7.80
N GLU A 115 8.70 8.81 -7.73
CA GLU A 115 8.28 9.80 -6.76
C GLU A 115 7.38 9.28 -5.67
N MET A 116 6.81 8.08 -5.84
CA MET A 116 5.90 7.57 -4.82
C MET A 116 6.63 7.20 -3.55
N ILE A 117 7.78 6.55 -3.67
CA ILE A 117 8.57 6.18 -2.51
C ILE A 117 9.88 6.92 -2.62
N ARG A 118 10.07 7.87 -1.72
CA ARG A 118 11.26 8.73 -1.75
C ARG A 118 12.22 8.34 -0.65
N ALA A 119 13.48 8.25 -0.98
CA ALA A 119 14.52 7.97 0.00
C ALA A 119 14.95 9.29 0.63
N ILE A 120 14.93 9.33 1.96
CA ILE A 120 15.43 10.48 2.70
C ILE A 120 16.79 10.02 3.24
N ARG A 121 17.83 10.46 2.57
CA ARG A 121 19.16 9.94 2.81
C ARG A 121 19.55 10.01 4.28
N GLY A 122 19.99 8.89 4.81
CA GLY A 122 20.43 8.82 6.20
C GLY A 122 19.31 8.80 7.21
N VAL A 123 18.06 8.84 6.78
CA VAL A 123 16.92 8.93 7.69
C VAL A 123 15.93 7.80 7.48
N GLY A 124 15.40 7.67 6.27
CA GLY A 124 14.39 6.66 6.01
C GLY A 124 13.72 6.88 4.69
N TYR A 125 12.41 6.65 4.65
CA TYR A 125 11.65 6.73 3.42
C TYR A 125 10.31 7.42 3.65
N LEU A 126 9.74 7.90 2.56
CA LEU A 126 8.46 8.61 2.59
C LEU A 126 7.62 8.11 1.43
N PHE A 127 6.37 7.74 1.69
CA PHE A 127 5.46 7.32 0.64
C PHE A 127 4.43 8.41 0.38
N GLN A 128 4.22 8.71 -0.89
CA GLN A 128 3.20 9.67 -1.31
C GLN A 128 2.43 9.06 -2.47
N ASP A 129 1.11 9.15 -2.41
CA ASP A 129 0.27 8.63 -3.49
C ASP A 129 0.26 9.66 -4.63
N LYS A 130 1.07 9.39 -5.64
CA LYS A 130 1.18 10.31 -6.77
C LYS A 130 0.81 9.69 -8.10
#